data_e45f75879836ebc4c4fcc64c97a683bb
#
_entry.id   e45f75879836ebc4c4fcc64c97a683bb
#
_cell.length_a   1.000
_cell.length_b   1.000
_cell.length_c   1.000
_cell.angle_alpha   90.00
_cell.angle_beta   90.00
_cell.angle_gamma   90.00
#
_symmetry.space_group_name_H-M   'P 1'
#
loop_
_entity.id
_entity.type
_entity.pdbx_description
1 polymer ?
#
loop_
_entity_poly.entity_id
_entity_poly.type
_entity_poly.pdbx_seq_one_letter_code
_entity_poly.pdbx_strand_id
1 'polypeptide(L)'
;MRILISADIEGISGVMSPEQTSPGSGEYERARLLMTREVNAAVEGALEGGATEIWVADGHGQYNNILLEELHPGACLVSGKPRLFGMMGGLDCGPWDGLFLIGYHARAGAHGVLAHTINGSAFAEVCINGAPVGEYYLNGLLAGEYDVPVRLISGDDRLAEEAVSVYPNAEIVTVKRALSTRAAIHQPIGVVHEALHVAAQKALRNVSCKPLKRAGPFSVQVSTVRTYHADLFCMLPGAKRLSPTCLEFITDTPFAISRTLNCFSSMAASVH
;
A
#
# COMPACT_ATOMS: atom_id res chain seq x y z
N MET A 1 -18.19 -13.71 1.24
CA MET A 1 -16.90 -13.39 0.64
C MET A 1 -15.89 -13.08 1.74
N ARG A 2 -14.63 -13.49 1.55
CA ARG A 2 -13.51 -13.20 2.47
C ARG A 2 -12.68 -12.06 1.89
N ILE A 3 -12.48 -10.98 2.62
CA ILE A 3 -11.81 -9.76 2.17
C ILE A 3 -10.55 -9.51 3.01
N LEU A 4 -9.43 -9.31 2.32
CA LEU A 4 -8.22 -8.76 2.92
C LEU A 4 -8.18 -7.25 2.65
N ILE A 5 -7.97 -6.47 3.69
CA ILE A 5 -7.73 -5.03 3.61
C ILE A 5 -6.27 -4.79 3.96
N SER A 6 -5.50 -4.20 3.08
CA SER A 6 -4.19 -3.65 3.40
C SER A 6 -4.35 -2.14 3.60
N ALA A 7 -4.01 -1.65 4.78
CA ALA A 7 -4.20 -0.27 5.17
C ALA A 7 -2.87 0.47 5.31
N ASP A 8 -2.79 1.68 4.75
CA ASP A 8 -1.65 2.58 4.83
C ASP A 8 -2.09 3.95 5.37
N ILE A 9 -1.16 4.79 5.82
CA ILE A 9 -1.51 6.03 6.51
C ILE A 9 -1.39 7.27 5.61
N GLU A 10 -0.48 7.30 4.66
CA GLU A 10 -0.18 8.48 3.85
C GLU A 10 -1.35 8.92 2.99
N GLY A 11 -2.14 7.99 2.49
CA GLY A 11 -3.31 8.25 1.66
C GLY A 11 -4.57 8.65 2.42
N ILE A 12 -4.57 8.58 3.75
CA ILE A 12 -5.74 8.87 4.60
C ILE A 12 -6.09 10.37 4.57
N SER A 13 -7.37 10.70 4.69
CA SER A 13 -7.87 12.07 4.83
C SER A 13 -7.21 12.77 6.01
N GLY A 14 -6.81 14.04 5.83
CA GLY A 14 -6.18 14.83 6.89
C GLY A 14 -4.69 14.54 7.08
N VAL A 15 -4.13 13.56 6.40
CA VAL A 15 -2.69 13.24 6.44
C VAL A 15 -1.98 13.89 5.24
N MET A 16 -0.92 14.69 5.52
CA MET A 16 -0.15 15.42 4.51
C MET A 16 1.28 15.75 4.96
N SER A 17 1.67 15.38 6.20
CA SER A 17 3.00 15.69 6.72
C SER A 17 3.68 14.47 7.34
N PRO A 18 5.02 14.41 7.33
CA PRO A 18 5.78 13.32 7.94
C PRO A 18 5.53 13.16 9.44
N GLU A 19 5.20 14.25 10.15
CA GLU A 19 4.87 14.22 11.58
C GLU A 19 3.61 13.39 11.86
N GLN A 20 2.73 13.28 10.88
CA GLN A 20 1.49 12.50 10.95
C GLN A 20 1.69 11.03 10.64
N THR A 21 2.85 10.66 10.09
CA THR A 21 3.17 9.28 9.71
C THR A 21 4.28 8.65 10.57
N SER A 22 4.81 9.40 11.54
CA SER A 22 5.91 8.95 12.39
C SER A 22 5.54 8.96 13.87
N PRO A 23 5.80 7.89 14.64
CA PRO A 23 5.49 7.81 16.06
C PRO A 23 6.11 8.95 16.88
N GLY A 24 5.44 9.37 17.96
CA GLY A 24 5.97 10.30 18.94
C GLY A 24 5.36 11.70 18.94
N SER A 25 4.33 11.94 18.12
CA SER A 25 3.61 13.22 18.09
C SER A 25 2.09 13.04 18.27
N GLY A 26 1.42 14.07 18.78
CA GLY A 26 -0.05 14.10 18.83
C GLY A 26 -0.69 14.09 17.44
N GLU A 27 -0.01 14.61 16.44
CA GLU A 27 -0.46 14.56 15.05
C GLU A 27 -0.47 13.12 14.50
N TYR A 28 0.51 12.30 14.88
CA TYR A 28 0.53 10.87 14.54
C TYR A 28 -0.63 10.11 15.21
N GLU A 29 -0.87 10.34 16.51
CA GLU A 29 -1.99 9.70 17.20
C GLU A 29 -3.35 10.06 16.58
N ARG A 30 -3.51 11.32 16.16
CA ARG A 30 -4.68 11.74 15.40
C ARG A 30 -4.77 11.04 14.04
N ALA A 31 -3.67 10.91 13.30
CA ALA A 31 -3.63 10.24 12.00
C ALA A 31 -3.99 8.76 12.11
N ARG A 32 -3.53 8.06 13.15
CA ARG A 32 -3.91 6.67 13.44
C ARG A 32 -5.42 6.51 13.63
N LEU A 33 -6.03 7.44 14.36
CA LEU A 33 -7.49 7.43 14.56
C LEU A 33 -8.24 7.68 13.24
N LEU A 34 -7.77 8.60 12.40
CA LEU A 34 -8.35 8.83 11.08
C LEU A 34 -8.21 7.58 10.20
N MET A 35 -7.03 6.94 10.18
CA MET A 35 -6.77 5.69 9.46
C MET A 35 -7.73 4.59 9.92
N THR A 36 -7.86 4.37 11.22
CA THR A 36 -8.74 3.34 11.77
C THR A 36 -10.20 3.60 11.37
N ARG A 37 -10.66 4.85 11.36
CA ARG A 37 -12.03 5.20 10.98
C ARG A 37 -12.30 5.03 9.48
N GLU A 38 -11.35 5.34 8.59
CA GLU A 38 -11.52 5.06 7.16
C GLU A 38 -11.53 3.54 6.87
N VAL A 39 -10.70 2.78 7.56
CA VAL A 39 -10.73 1.32 7.50
C VAL A 39 -12.09 0.79 7.99
N ASN A 40 -12.62 1.32 9.10
CA ASN A 40 -13.92 0.91 9.62
C ASN A 40 -15.06 1.18 8.63
N ALA A 41 -15.04 2.33 7.94
CA ALA A 41 -16.04 2.63 6.92
C ALA A 41 -15.99 1.61 5.76
N ALA A 42 -14.79 1.19 5.36
CA ALA A 42 -14.63 0.14 4.34
C ALA A 42 -15.06 -1.24 4.86
N VAL A 43 -14.79 -1.57 6.13
CA VAL A 43 -15.25 -2.82 6.80
C VAL A 43 -16.77 -2.88 6.85
N GLU A 44 -17.42 -1.82 7.31
CA GLU A 44 -18.88 -1.73 7.42
C GLU A 44 -19.55 -1.92 6.06
N GLY A 45 -19.10 -1.19 5.04
CA GLY A 45 -19.59 -1.34 3.68
C GLY A 45 -19.36 -2.73 3.10
N ALA A 46 -18.23 -3.39 3.40
CA ALA A 46 -17.95 -4.74 2.99
C ALA A 46 -18.89 -5.77 3.67
N LEU A 47 -19.15 -5.64 4.96
CA LEU A 47 -20.10 -6.49 5.69
C LEU A 47 -21.51 -6.36 5.12
N GLU A 48 -21.98 -5.14 4.88
CA GLU A 48 -23.26 -4.89 4.24
C GLU A 48 -23.32 -5.38 2.77
N GLY A 49 -22.17 -5.38 2.09
CA GLY A 49 -22.01 -5.97 0.76
C GLY A 49 -22.01 -7.50 0.74
N GLY A 50 -21.99 -8.16 1.91
CA GLY A 50 -22.03 -9.61 2.05
C GLY A 50 -20.67 -10.27 2.33
N ALA A 51 -19.68 -9.53 2.83
CA ALA A 51 -18.45 -10.12 3.35
C ALA A 51 -18.78 -10.94 4.62
N THR A 52 -18.16 -12.11 4.73
CA THR A 52 -18.36 -13.03 5.85
C THR A 52 -17.13 -13.13 6.76
N GLU A 53 -15.99 -12.67 6.27
CA GLU A 53 -14.72 -12.61 7.00
C GLU A 53 -13.90 -11.46 6.45
N ILE A 54 -13.38 -10.61 7.32
CA ILE A 54 -12.55 -9.46 6.95
C ILE A 54 -11.30 -9.44 7.83
N TRP A 55 -10.14 -9.41 7.18
CA TRP A 55 -8.89 -9.16 7.88
C TRP A 55 -8.30 -7.84 7.44
N VAL A 56 -7.81 -7.06 8.40
CA VAL A 56 -7.12 -5.78 8.18
C VAL A 56 -5.65 -5.98 8.46
N ALA A 57 -4.82 -5.86 7.43
CA ALA A 57 -3.37 -5.85 7.55
C ALA A 57 -2.89 -4.40 7.67
N ASP A 58 -2.34 -4.03 8.82
CA ASP A 58 -1.69 -2.74 9.00
C ASP A 58 -0.43 -2.69 8.15
N GLY A 59 -0.29 -1.72 7.25
CA GLY A 59 0.75 -1.66 6.22
C GLY A 59 1.82 -0.61 6.46
N HIS A 60 1.58 0.35 7.36
CA HIS A 60 2.48 1.48 7.52
C HIS A 60 3.56 1.27 8.60
N GLY A 61 4.78 1.70 8.30
CA GLY A 61 5.87 1.81 9.27
C GLY A 61 6.17 0.48 9.99
N GLN A 62 5.89 0.41 11.30
CA GLN A 62 6.07 -0.79 12.12
C GLN A 62 4.85 -1.73 12.13
N TYR A 63 3.82 -1.44 11.33
CA TYR A 63 2.58 -2.22 11.23
C TYR A 63 1.79 -2.29 12.53
N ASN A 64 1.71 -1.16 13.24
CA ASN A 64 1.01 -1.03 14.53
C ASN A 64 0.27 0.32 14.67
N ASN A 65 -0.27 0.81 13.55
CA ASN A 65 -0.95 2.11 13.48
C ASN A 65 -2.44 2.00 13.77
N ILE A 66 -3.10 0.94 13.30
CA ILE A 66 -4.52 0.70 13.57
C ILE A 66 -4.74 0.54 15.08
N LEU A 67 -5.71 1.28 15.60
CA LEU A 67 -6.11 1.21 17.01
C LEU A 67 -7.06 0.02 17.18
N LEU A 68 -6.60 -1.05 17.84
CA LEU A 68 -7.38 -2.29 17.98
C LEU A 68 -8.70 -2.06 18.73
N GLU A 69 -8.67 -1.18 19.73
CA GLU A 69 -9.83 -0.81 20.54
C GLU A 69 -10.89 0.00 19.79
N GLU A 70 -10.48 0.64 18.68
CA GLU A 70 -11.35 1.42 17.81
C GLU A 70 -11.72 0.67 16.51
N LEU A 71 -11.08 -0.47 16.25
CA LEU A 71 -11.35 -1.26 15.04
C LEU A 71 -12.74 -1.87 15.11
N HIS A 72 -13.44 -1.87 13.97
CA HIS A 72 -14.77 -2.46 13.84
C HIS A 72 -14.78 -3.93 14.28
N PRO A 73 -15.70 -4.37 15.14
CA PRO A 73 -15.70 -5.74 15.72
C PRO A 73 -15.90 -6.85 14.68
N GLY A 74 -16.31 -6.54 13.48
CA GLY A 74 -16.44 -7.47 12.35
C GLY A 74 -15.14 -7.76 11.59
N ALA A 75 -14.00 -7.21 12.03
CA ALA A 75 -12.71 -7.42 11.37
C ALA A 75 -11.65 -7.93 12.34
N CYS A 76 -10.74 -8.79 11.83
CA CYS A 76 -9.53 -9.20 12.53
C CYS A 76 -8.35 -8.31 12.12
N LEU A 77 -7.47 -7.95 13.07
CA LEU A 77 -6.28 -7.16 12.81
C LEU A 77 -5.03 -8.04 12.66
N VAL A 78 -4.28 -7.82 11.58
CA VAL A 78 -2.93 -8.36 11.39
C VAL A 78 -1.94 -7.22 11.58
N SER A 79 -1.20 -7.23 12.69
CA SER A 79 -0.28 -6.15 13.08
C SER A 79 1.12 -6.65 13.42
N GLY A 80 2.09 -5.74 13.44
CA GLY A 80 3.47 -5.96 13.88
C GLY A 80 4.42 -6.52 12.81
N LYS A 81 5.72 -6.33 13.08
CA LYS A 81 6.88 -6.82 12.31
C LYS A 81 7.74 -7.74 13.17
N PRO A 82 8.56 -8.65 12.56
CA PRO A 82 8.62 -8.94 11.12
C PRO A 82 7.50 -9.86 10.63
N ARG A 83 7.12 -9.71 9.38
CA ARG A 83 6.21 -10.66 8.71
C ARG A 83 6.54 -10.80 7.22
N LEU A 84 6.33 -12.00 6.71
CA LEU A 84 6.83 -12.43 5.41
C LEU A 84 6.25 -11.67 4.22
N PHE A 85 4.95 -11.30 4.32
CA PHE A 85 4.21 -10.61 3.26
C PHE A 85 4.16 -9.09 3.42
N GLY A 86 4.92 -8.52 4.38
CA GLY A 86 4.97 -7.08 4.60
C GLY A 86 3.57 -6.47 4.77
N MET A 87 3.23 -5.46 3.97
CA MET A 87 1.92 -4.79 3.99
C MET A 87 0.75 -5.74 3.73
N MET A 88 1.01 -6.88 3.07
CA MET A 88 0.02 -7.90 2.71
C MET A 88 -0.07 -9.05 3.72
N GLY A 89 0.21 -8.77 5.01
CA GLY A 89 0.13 -9.77 6.06
C GLY A 89 -1.21 -10.51 6.08
N GLY A 90 -1.18 -11.84 6.15
CA GLY A 90 -2.36 -12.69 6.10
C GLY A 90 -2.81 -13.10 4.69
N LEU A 91 -2.13 -12.63 3.64
CA LEU A 91 -2.46 -13.04 2.27
C LEU A 91 -2.38 -14.55 2.08
N ASP A 92 -1.40 -15.20 2.70
CA ASP A 92 -1.17 -16.65 2.68
C ASP A 92 -2.15 -17.46 3.56
N CYS A 93 -2.98 -16.78 4.35
CA CYS A 93 -4.03 -17.40 5.16
C CYS A 93 -5.36 -17.56 4.39
N GLY A 94 -5.39 -17.21 3.10
CA GLY A 94 -6.57 -17.28 2.21
C GLY A 94 -7.21 -18.67 2.13
N PRO A 95 -8.13 -18.88 1.20
CA PRO A 95 -8.39 -18.02 0.04
C PRO A 95 -9.11 -16.71 0.35
N TRP A 96 -8.79 -15.67 -0.41
CA TRP A 96 -9.42 -14.35 -0.34
C TRP A 96 -10.19 -14.07 -1.65
N ASP A 97 -11.40 -13.52 -1.53
CA ASP A 97 -12.23 -13.17 -2.70
C ASP A 97 -11.93 -11.75 -3.23
N GLY A 98 -11.20 -10.95 -2.46
CA GLY A 98 -10.82 -9.60 -2.87
C GLY A 98 -9.86 -8.93 -1.91
N LEU A 99 -9.15 -7.94 -2.46
CA LEU A 99 -8.23 -7.06 -1.75
C LEU A 99 -8.73 -5.61 -1.82
N PHE A 100 -8.75 -4.94 -0.67
CA PHE A 100 -8.91 -3.50 -0.57
C PHE A 100 -7.57 -2.86 -0.17
N LEU A 101 -7.20 -1.78 -0.83
CA LEU A 101 -6.00 -0.98 -0.56
C LEU A 101 -6.48 0.38 -0.02
N ILE A 102 -6.51 0.54 1.29
CA ILE A 102 -7.06 1.73 1.96
C ILE A 102 -5.94 2.65 2.43
N GLY A 103 -6.06 3.94 2.08
CA GLY A 103 -5.07 4.94 2.49
C GLY A 103 -3.73 4.86 1.77
N TYR A 104 -3.70 4.30 0.58
CA TYR A 104 -2.51 4.21 -0.26
C TYR A 104 -2.17 5.57 -0.90
N HIS A 105 -0.99 5.70 -1.45
CA HIS A 105 -0.44 6.93 -2.02
C HIS A 105 0.21 6.67 -3.39
N ALA A 106 0.51 7.75 -4.13
CA ALA A 106 1.20 7.68 -5.40
C ALA A 106 2.65 7.18 -5.24
N ARG A 107 3.21 6.62 -6.31
CA ARG A 107 4.58 6.09 -6.34
C ARG A 107 5.65 7.14 -6.08
N ALA A 108 6.86 6.70 -5.76
CA ALA A 108 8.04 7.56 -5.74
C ALA A 108 8.22 8.29 -7.08
N GLY A 109 8.56 9.58 -7.00
CA GLY A 109 8.73 10.45 -8.16
C GLY A 109 7.43 11.01 -8.76
N ALA A 110 6.25 10.63 -8.25
CA ALA A 110 4.97 11.23 -8.63
C ALA A 110 4.68 12.50 -7.83
N HIS A 111 3.83 13.38 -8.38
CA HIS A 111 3.40 14.61 -7.73
C HIS A 111 2.17 14.36 -6.83
N GLY A 112 2.32 13.44 -5.84
CA GLY A 112 1.29 13.07 -4.87
C GLY A 112 1.64 13.48 -3.45
N VAL A 113 0.65 13.41 -2.54
CA VAL A 113 0.85 13.70 -1.13
C VAL A 113 1.70 12.57 -0.52
N LEU A 114 2.85 12.94 0.09
CA LEU A 114 3.80 12.02 0.71
C LEU A 114 4.24 10.86 -0.22
N ALA A 115 4.19 11.07 -1.54
CA ALA A 115 4.48 10.07 -2.56
C ALA A 115 5.88 9.44 -2.38
N HIS A 116 5.92 8.12 -2.28
CA HIS A 116 7.14 7.33 -2.17
C HIS A 116 6.88 5.87 -2.59
N THR A 117 7.84 4.98 -2.45
CA THR A 117 7.63 3.53 -2.64
C THR A 117 8.40 2.78 -1.56
N ILE A 118 7.71 2.14 -0.62
CA ILE A 118 8.19 1.31 0.51
C ILE A 118 9.06 2.06 1.51
N ASN A 119 10.06 2.80 1.05
CA ASN A 119 10.98 3.52 1.92
C ASN A 119 11.46 4.80 1.25
N GLY A 120 10.76 5.91 1.50
CA GLY A 120 11.05 7.21 0.92
C GLY A 120 12.41 7.79 1.30
N SER A 121 13.07 7.30 2.34
CA SER A 121 14.43 7.71 2.70
C SER A 121 15.51 6.99 1.90
N ALA A 122 15.20 5.82 1.34
CA ALA A 122 16.17 4.97 0.65
C ALA A 122 15.89 4.81 -0.85
N PHE A 123 14.61 4.74 -1.27
CA PHE A 123 14.23 4.49 -2.66
C PHE A 123 13.74 5.78 -3.34
N ALA A 124 14.48 6.23 -4.33
CA ALA A 124 14.07 7.35 -5.19
C ALA A 124 13.08 6.90 -6.27
N GLU A 125 13.20 5.65 -6.74
CA GLU A 125 12.29 5.05 -7.72
C GLU A 125 12.42 3.52 -7.69
N VAL A 126 11.32 2.82 -7.94
CA VAL A 126 11.29 1.37 -8.18
C VAL A 126 10.63 1.12 -9.53
N CYS A 127 11.32 0.38 -10.42
CA CYS A 127 10.79 -0.02 -11.72
C CYS A 127 10.68 -1.53 -11.82
N ILE A 128 9.61 -2.03 -12.45
CA ILE A 128 9.48 -3.42 -12.88
C ILE A 128 9.41 -3.44 -14.41
N ASN A 129 10.35 -4.17 -15.04
CA ASN A 129 10.46 -4.27 -16.50
C ASN A 129 10.49 -2.89 -17.18
N GLY A 130 11.20 -1.93 -16.58
CA GLY A 130 11.36 -0.57 -17.07
C GLY A 130 10.19 0.38 -16.77
N ALA A 131 9.09 -0.08 -16.19
CA ALA A 131 7.97 0.77 -15.80
C ALA A 131 8.06 1.15 -14.31
N PRO A 132 7.96 2.44 -13.92
CA PRO A 132 7.96 2.86 -12.54
C PRO A 132 6.66 2.43 -11.85
N VAL A 133 6.77 1.92 -10.61
CA VAL A 133 5.64 1.34 -9.85
C VAL A 133 5.58 1.86 -8.42
N GLY A 134 4.37 1.92 -7.88
CA GLY A 134 4.08 2.18 -6.46
C GLY A 134 3.64 0.93 -5.71
N GLU A 135 3.40 1.10 -4.43
CA GLU A 135 3.00 0.02 -3.52
C GLU A 135 1.64 -0.60 -3.91
N TYR A 136 0.70 0.22 -4.42
CA TYR A 136 -0.57 -0.27 -4.93
C TYR A 136 -0.38 -1.30 -6.06
N TYR A 137 0.63 -1.11 -6.93
CA TYR A 137 0.96 -2.05 -7.99
C TYR A 137 1.68 -3.29 -7.45
N LEU A 138 2.71 -3.08 -6.59
CA LEU A 138 3.49 -4.17 -6.00
C LEU A 138 2.62 -5.13 -5.19
N ASN A 139 1.74 -4.59 -4.35
CA ASN A 139 0.85 -5.37 -3.50
C ASN A 139 -0.27 -6.05 -4.30
N GLY A 140 -0.80 -5.38 -5.33
CA GLY A 140 -1.77 -6.00 -6.21
C GLY A 140 -1.17 -7.08 -7.12
N LEU A 141 0.09 -6.93 -7.53
CA LEU A 141 0.82 -7.96 -8.28
C LEU A 141 1.08 -9.19 -7.39
N LEU A 142 1.47 -8.96 -6.12
CA LEU A 142 1.62 -10.02 -5.12
C LEU A 142 0.28 -10.73 -4.85
N ALA A 143 -0.81 -9.98 -4.68
CA ALA A 143 -2.15 -10.56 -4.52
C ALA A 143 -2.57 -11.38 -5.75
N GLY A 144 -2.19 -10.92 -6.96
CA GLY A 144 -2.45 -11.61 -8.21
C GLY A 144 -1.79 -13.00 -8.31
N GLU A 145 -0.65 -13.21 -7.65
CA GLU A 145 0.00 -14.52 -7.53
C GLU A 145 -0.87 -15.52 -6.74
N TYR A 146 -1.70 -15.01 -5.82
CA TYR A 146 -2.66 -15.76 -5.00
C TYR A 146 -4.09 -15.73 -5.56
N ASP A 147 -4.28 -15.33 -6.81
CA ASP A 147 -5.60 -15.21 -7.46
C ASP A 147 -6.55 -14.18 -6.81
N VAL A 148 -6.03 -13.24 -6.05
CA VAL A 148 -6.82 -12.23 -5.33
C VAL A 148 -6.92 -10.93 -6.14
N PRO A 149 -8.12 -10.52 -6.60
CA PRO A 149 -8.30 -9.26 -7.31
C PRO A 149 -8.33 -8.06 -6.37
N VAL A 150 -7.70 -6.95 -6.78
CA VAL A 150 -7.92 -5.65 -6.16
C VAL A 150 -9.32 -5.15 -6.53
N ARG A 151 -10.14 -4.83 -5.53
CA ARG A 151 -11.54 -4.42 -5.70
C ARG A 151 -11.83 -3.00 -5.28
N LEU A 152 -11.06 -2.46 -4.33
CA LEU A 152 -11.19 -1.09 -3.83
C LEU A 152 -9.81 -0.51 -3.57
N ILE A 153 -9.62 0.76 -3.94
CA ILE A 153 -8.41 1.54 -3.66
C ILE A 153 -8.84 2.91 -3.15
N SER A 154 -8.19 3.42 -2.09
CA SER A 154 -8.38 4.80 -1.65
C SER A 154 -7.06 5.53 -1.41
N GLY A 155 -7.05 6.83 -1.69
CA GLY A 155 -5.91 7.71 -1.52
C GLY A 155 -6.12 9.08 -2.15
N ASP A 156 -5.05 9.74 -2.57
CA ASP A 156 -5.14 11.02 -3.26
C ASP A 156 -5.50 10.87 -4.76
N ASP A 157 -5.74 12.01 -5.44
CA ASP A 157 -6.07 12.04 -6.86
C ASP A 157 -4.94 11.51 -7.75
N ARG A 158 -3.68 11.59 -7.31
CA ARG A 158 -2.53 11.09 -8.08
C ARG A 158 -2.43 9.58 -8.05
N LEU A 159 -2.67 8.98 -6.89
CA LEU A 159 -2.85 7.54 -6.81
C LEU A 159 -4.02 7.07 -7.69
N ALA A 160 -5.14 7.79 -7.68
CA ALA A 160 -6.30 7.45 -8.50
C ALA A 160 -5.96 7.45 -10.01
N GLU A 161 -5.21 8.45 -10.48
CA GLU A 161 -4.72 8.52 -11.87
C GLU A 161 -3.83 7.32 -12.24
N GLU A 162 -2.94 6.89 -11.32
CA GLU A 162 -2.08 5.72 -11.53
C GLU A 162 -2.90 4.42 -11.51
N ALA A 163 -3.77 4.26 -10.52
CA ALA A 163 -4.49 3.02 -10.25
C ALA A 163 -5.54 2.68 -11.32
N VAL A 164 -6.23 3.67 -11.90
CA VAL A 164 -7.28 3.43 -12.89
C VAL A 164 -6.78 2.70 -14.14
N SER A 165 -5.52 2.94 -14.53
CA SER A 165 -4.90 2.28 -15.68
C SER A 165 -4.55 0.80 -15.40
N VAL A 166 -4.32 0.44 -14.15
CA VAL A 166 -3.94 -0.91 -13.71
C VAL A 166 -5.17 -1.72 -13.31
N TYR A 167 -6.14 -1.07 -12.65
CA TYR A 167 -7.36 -1.69 -12.10
C TYR A 167 -8.62 -1.00 -12.61
N PRO A 168 -8.93 -1.11 -13.92
CA PRO A 168 -10.03 -0.36 -14.54
C PRO A 168 -11.42 -0.74 -14.00
N ASN A 169 -11.54 -1.85 -13.30
CA ASN A 169 -12.79 -2.34 -12.73
C ASN A 169 -12.85 -2.23 -11.19
N ALA A 170 -11.78 -1.78 -10.52
CA ALA A 170 -11.83 -1.55 -9.09
C ALA A 170 -12.57 -0.25 -8.76
N GLU A 171 -13.24 -0.20 -7.62
CA GLU A 171 -13.74 1.05 -7.07
C GLU A 171 -12.53 1.90 -6.61
N ILE A 172 -12.52 3.19 -6.96
CA ILE A 172 -11.45 4.12 -6.58
C ILE A 172 -12.07 5.29 -5.83
N VAL A 173 -11.64 5.52 -4.58
CA VAL A 173 -12.12 6.61 -3.73
C VAL A 173 -11.01 7.63 -3.52
N THR A 174 -11.18 8.81 -4.11
CA THR A 174 -10.27 9.94 -3.89
C THR A 174 -10.69 10.68 -2.62
N VAL A 175 -9.89 10.62 -1.58
CA VAL A 175 -10.20 11.22 -0.27
C VAL A 175 -9.61 12.64 -0.12
N LYS A 176 -8.62 12.97 -0.93
CA LYS A 176 -7.98 14.30 -0.98
C LYS A 176 -7.37 14.55 -2.36
N ARG A 177 -7.13 15.82 -2.67
CA ARG A 177 -6.46 16.25 -3.90
C ARG A 177 -5.11 16.87 -3.59
N ALA A 178 -4.04 16.37 -4.19
CA ALA A 178 -2.70 16.87 -4.00
C ALA A 178 -2.52 18.29 -4.59
N LEU A 179 -2.00 19.20 -3.80
CA LEU A 179 -1.49 20.51 -4.23
C LEU A 179 0.03 20.47 -4.33
N SER A 180 0.67 19.70 -3.43
CA SER A 180 2.09 19.41 -3.42
C SER A 180 2.34 18.16 -2.57
N THR A 181 3.59 17.75 -2.40
CA THR A 181 3.97 16.61 -1.56
C THR A 181 3.50 16.75 -0.10
N ARG A 182 3.29 17.98 0.40
CA ARG A 182 2.90 18.27 1.79
C ARG A 182 1.70 19.22 1.90
N ALA A 183 0.89 19.32 0.86
CA ALA A 183 -0.31 20.15 0.88
C ALA A 183 -1.42 19.49 0.06
N ALA A 184 -2.63 19.49 0.58
CA ALA A 184 -3.79 18.88 -0.06
C ALA A 184 -5.08 19.68 0.19
N ILE A 185 -6.03 19.51 -0.71
CA ILE A 185 -7.43 19.84 -0.48
C ILE A 185 -8.12 18.57 0.01
N HIS A 186 -8.60 18.59 1.24
CA HIS A 186 -9.29 17.46 1.85
C HIS A 186 -10.79 17.52 1.59
N GLN A 187 -11.39 16.36 1.37
CA GLN A 187 -12.83 16.19 1.43
C GLN A 187 -13.29 16.24 2.91
N PRO A 188 -14.54 16.63 3.20
CA PRO A 188 -15.10 16.48 4.54
C PRO A 188 -15.08 15.01 4.97
N ILE A 189 -14.64 14.72 6.19
CA ILE A 189 -14.42 13.34 6.68
C ILE A 189 -15.68 12.48 6.55
N GLY A 190 -16.87 13.02 6.87
CA GLY A 190 -18.14 12.30 6.73
C GLY A 190 -18.45 11.92 5.27
N VAL A 191 -18.10 12.77 4.31
CA VAL A 191 -18.25 12.47 2.87
C VAL A 191 -17.31 11.34 2.44
N VAL A 192 -16.08 11.33 2.97
CA VAL A 192 -15.10 10.27 2.67
C VAL A 192 -15.54 8.92 3.25
N HIS A 193 -16.00 8.91 4.51
CA HIS A 193 -16.47 7.67 5.14
C HIS A 193 -17.66 7.08 4.39
N GLU A 194 -18.63 7.91 4.00
CA GLU A 194 -19.77 7.46 3.18
C GLU A 194 -19.32 6.94 1.81
N ALA A 195 -18.38 7.63 1.15
CA ALA A 195 -17.84 7.19 -0.14
C ALA A 195 -17.13 5.84 -0.03
N LEU A 196 -16.33 5.63 1.02
CA LEU A 196 -15.64 4.35 1.28
C LEU A 196 -16.63 3.22 1.57
N HIS A 197 -17.64 3.48 2.40
CA HIS A 197 -18.71 2.54 2.71
C HIS A 197 -19.42 2.09 1.43
N VAL A 198 -19.92 3.04 0.64
CA VAL A 198 -20.63 2.74 -0.61
C VAL A 198 -19.74 2.03 -1.63
N ALA A 199 -18.47 2.46 -1.76
CA ALA A 199 -17.52 1.82 -2.67
C ALA A 199 -17.19 0.39 -2.25
N ALA A 200 -17.01 0.14 -0.94
CA ALA A 200 -16.78 -1.21 -0.41
C ALA A 200 -17.96 -2.14 -0.70
N GLN A 201 -19.20 -1.66 -0.47
CA GLN A 201 -20.41 -2.42 -0.80
C GLN A 201 -20.52 -2.75 -2.30
N LYS A 202 -20.21 -1.78 -3.18
CA LYS A 202 -20.19 -1.99 -4.65
C LYS A 202 -19.09 -2.96 -5.07
N ALA A 203 -17.90 -2.84 -4.47
CA ALA A 203 -16.74 -3.68 -4.78
C ALA A 203 -17.04 -5.18 -4.62
N LEU A 204 -17.88 -5.56 -3.64
CA LEU A 204 -18.25 -6.96 -3.44
C LEU A 204 -19.21 -7.47 -4.52
N ARG A 205 -20.04 -6.61 -5.10
CA ARG A 205 -20.98 -6.95 -6.18
C ARG A 205 -20.33 -6.98 -7.55
N ASN A 206 -19.16 -6.35 -7.69
CA ASN A 206 -18.47 -6.25 -8.99
C ASN A 206 -17.66 -7.52 -9.28
N VAL A 207 -18.19 -8.37 -10.16
CA VAL A 207 -17.54 -9.62 -10.61
C VAL A 207 -16.49 -9.40 -11.71
N SER A 208 -16.33 -8.17 -12.21
CA SER A 208 -15.43 -7.86 -13.33
C SER A 208 -13.98 -7.65 -12.89
N CYS A 209 -13.73 -7.46 -11.60
CA CYS A 209 -12.36 -7.34 -11.07
C CYS A 209 -11.60 -8.64 -11.28
N LYS A 210 -10.40 -8.52 -11.84
CA LYS A 210 -9.52 -9.67 -12.09
C LYS A 210 -8.20 -9.49 -11.37
N PRO A 211 -7.58 -10.59 -10.89
CA PRO A 211 -6.23 -10.55 -10.33
C PRO A 211 -5.22 -9.95 -11.32
N LEU A 212 -4.33 -9.10 -10.84
CA LEU A 212 -3.23 -8.56 -11.64
C LEU A 212 -2.15 -9.62 -11.80
N LYS A 213 -2.16 -10.32 -12.93
CA LYS A 213 -1.18 -11.37 -13.24
C LYS A 213 -0.16 -10.88 -14.27
N ARG A 214 1.11 -11.10 -13.99
CA ARG A 214 2.22 -10.91 -14.91
C ARG A 214 3.14 -12.11 -14.80
N ALA A 215 3.65 -12.58 -15.94
CA ALA A 215 4.64 -13.66 -15.96
C ALA A 215 6.04 -13.10 -15.79
N GLY A 216 6.87 -13.80 -15.01
CA GLY A 216 8.31 -13.53 -14.95
C GLY A 216 9.05 -13.99 -16.22
N PRO A 217 10.38 -13.77 -16.29
CA PRO A 217 11.16 -13.13 -15.25
C PRO A 217 10.90 -11.62 -15.15
N PHE A 218 11.05 -11.07 -13.92
CA PHE A 218 10.94 -9.65 -13.64
C PHE A 218 12.33 -9.04 -13.48
N SER A 219 12.66 -8.04 -14.28
CA SER A 219 13.76 -7.11 -14.01
C SER A 219 13.24 -6.04 -13.07
N VAL A 220 13.80 -5.98 -11.86
CA VAL A 220 13.45 -4.98 -10.85
C VAL A 220 14.62 -4.04 -10.66
N GLN A 221 14.43 -2.77 -11.01
CA GLN A 221 15.43 -1.74 -10.82
C GLN A 221 15.04 -0.84 -9.66
N VAL A 222 16.01 -0.54 -8.80
CA VAL A 222 15.85 0.34 -7.65
C VAL A 222 16.84 1.49 -7.78
N SER A 223 16.32 2.70 -7.96
CA SER A 223 17.09 3.93 -7.83
C SER A 223 17.08 4.35 -6.37
N THR A 224 18.26 4.58 -5.79
CA THR A 224 18.43 4.91 -4.37
C THR A 224 18.66 6.41 -4.18
N VAL A 225 18.23 6.93 -3.03
CA VAL A 225 18.44 8.34 -2.65
C VAL A 225 19.92 8.66 -2.42
N ARG A 226 20.70 7.68 -1.93
CA ARG A 226 22.14 7.84 -1.64
C ARG A 226 22.92 6.66 -2.20
N THR A 227 24.19 6.90 -2.54
CA THR A 227 25.09 5.86 -3.07
C THR A 227 25.31 4.72 -2.08
N TYR A 228 25.43 5.02 -0.78
CA TYR A 228 25.64 4.00 0.25
C TYR A 228 24.46 3.02 0.40
N HIS A 229 23.22 3.42 0.07
CA HIS A 229 22.11 2.48 0.00
C HIS A 229 22.33 1.45 -1.11
N ALA A 230 22.78 1.90 -2.28
CA ALA A 230 23.08 0.99 -3.37
C ALA A 230 24.30 0.10 -3.06
N ASP A 231 25.32 0.62 -2.31
CA ASP A 231 26.43 -0.22 -1.81
C ASP A 231 25.88 -1.34 -0.93
N LEU A 232 25.03 -0.97 0.04
CA LEU A 232 24.43 -1.90 0.99
C LEU A 232 23.56 -2.96 0.32
N PHE A 233 22.67 -2.55 -0.59
CA PHE A 233 21.75 -3.46 -1.27
C PHE A 233 22.46 -4.43 -2.21
N CYS A 234 23.56 -4.02 -2.82
CA CYS A 234 24.40 -4.88 -3.66
C CYS A 234 25.18 -5.94 -2.85
N MET A 235 25.14 -5.93 -1.52
CA MET A 235 25.64 -7.02 -0.70
C MET A 235 24.73 -8.27 -0.75
N LEU A 236 23.46 -8.12 -1.14
CA LEU A 236 22.58 -9.27 -1.36
C LEU A 236 22.93 -10.01 -2.65
N PRO A 237 23.08 -11.35 -2.60
CA PRO A 237 23.27 -12.14 -3.80
C PRO A 237 22.19 -11.88 -4.85
N GLY A 238 22.61 -11.71 -6.11
CA GLY A 238 21.69 -11.43 -7.23
C GLY A 238 21.42 -9.96 -7.48
N ALA A 239 21.75 -9.06 -6.57
CA ALA A 239 21.68 -7.62 -6.81
C ALA A 239 22.93 -7.14 -7.58
N LYS A 240 22.72 -6.47 -8.70
CA LYS A 240 23.77 -5.96 -9.57
C LYS A 240 23.71 -4.44 -9.67
N ARG A 241 24.82 -3.77 -9.39
CA ARG A 241 24.91 -2.32 -9.57
C ARG A 241 24.89 -1.95 -11.05
N LEU A 242 24.05 -0.98 -11.41
CA LEU A 242 23.97 -0.40 -12.75
C LEU A 242 24.63 0.98 -12.82
N SER A 243 24.50 1.77 -11.75
CA SER A 243 25.09 3.11 -11.62
C SER A 243 25.42 3.42 -10.14
N PRO A 244 26.02 4.58 -9.81
CA PRO A 244 26.29 4.93 -8.41
C PRO A 244 25.06 4.85 -7.47
N THR A 245 23.86 5.10 -8.00
CA THR A 245 22.61 5.09 -7.21
C THR A 245 21.54 4.16 -7.77
N CYS A 246 21.87 3.28 -8.72
CA CYS A 246 20.89 2.34 -9.29
C CYS A 246 21.43 0.93 -9.27
N LEU A 247 20.56 -0.01 -8.91
CA LEU A 247 20.83 -1.44 -8.96
C LEU A 247 19.65 -2.19 -9.60
N GLU A 248 19.91 -3.41 -10.01
CA GLU A 248 18.93 -4.33 -10.59
C GLU A 248 19.03 -5.69 -9.91
N PHE A 249 17.91 -6.36 -9.76
CA PHE A 249 17.84 -7.80 -9.53
C PHE A 249 16.78 -8.43 -10.42
N ILE A 250 16.97 -9.72 -10.75
CA ILE A 250 16.03 -10.47 -11.57
C ILE A 250 15.41 -11.56 -10.72
N THR A 251 14.10 -11.75 -10.84
CA THR A 251 13.36 -12.78 -10.11
C THR A 251 12.16 -13.27 -10.90
N ASP A 252 11.64 -14.45 -10.55
CA ASP A 252 10.56 -15.10 -11.30
C ASP A 252 9.17 -14.85 -10.69
N THR A 253 9.10 -14.39 -9.43
CA THR A 253 7.81 -14.27 -8.72
C THR A 253 7.59 -12.91 -8.07
N PRO A 254 6.33 -12.43 -8.02
CA PRO A 254 5.97 -11.23 -7.27
C PRO A 254 6.31 -11.32 -5.78
N PHE A 255 6.21 -12.50 -5.19
CA PHE A 255 6.60 -12.72 -3.80
C PHE A 255 8.10 -12.45 -3.56
N ALA A 256 8.96 -12.89 -4.48
CA ALA A 256 10.39 -12.62 -4.37
C ALA A 256 10.72 -11.13 -4.55
N ILE A 257 9.97 -10.40 -5.41
CA ILE A 257 10.07 -8.93 -5.50
C ILE A 257 9.80 -8.30 -4.14
N SER A 258 8.63 -8.59 -3.57
CA SER A 258 8.20 -8.02 -2.27
C SER A 258 9.22 -8.32 -1.16
N ARG A 259 9.69 -9.56 -1.05
CA ARG A 259 10.71 -9.95 -0.05
C ARG A 259 12.01 -9.19 -0.22
N THR A 260 12.52 -9.08 -1.44
CA THR A 260 13.79 -8.40 -1.71
C THR A 260 13.70 -6.91 -1.38
N LEU A 261 12.63 -6.23 -1.80
CA LEU A 261 12.41 -4.83 -1.48
C LEU A 261 12.24 -4.58 0.03
N ASN A 262 11.54 -5.46 0.74
CA ASN A 262 11.43 -5.41 2.21
C ASN A 262 12.78 -5.64 2.91
N CYS A 263 13.63 -6.53 2.38
CA CYS A 263 15.00 -6.71 2.85
C CYS A 263 15.82 -5.43 2.66
N PHE A 264 15.78 -4.83 1.48
CA PHE A 264 16.47 -3.56 1.20
C PHE A 264 16.01 -2.44 2.15
N SER A 265 14.69 -2.30 2.36
CA SER A 265 14.14 -1.32 3.29
C SER A 265 14.63 -1.56 4.73
N SER A 266 14.69 -2.81 5.17
CA SER A 266 15.20 -3.18 6.50
C SER A 266 16.71 -2.93 6.63
N MET A 267 17.48 -3.24 5.58
CA MET A 267 18.92 -2.95 5.54
C MET A 267 19.18 -1.44 5.59
N ALA A 268 18.40 -0.62 4.88
CA ALA A 268 18.54 0.83 4.88
C ALA A 268 18.42 1.43 6.29
N ALA A 269 17.64 0.84 7.18
CA ALA A 269 17.51 1.28 8.56
C ALA A 269 18.80 1.10 9.40
N SER A 270 19.80 0.35 8.92
CA SER A 270 21.07 0.12 9.60
C SER A 270 22.12 1.20 9.33
N VAL A 271 21.88 2.09 8.35
CA VAL A 271 22.82 3.16 7.94
C VAL A 271 22.09 4.51 8.00
N HIS A 272 22.38 5.28 9.04
CA HIS A 272 21.84 6.63 9.28
C HIS A 272 22.97 7.61 9.59
#